data_20e3a12a760878af6ca2cdc52a9a5865
#
_entry.id   20e3a12a760878af6ca2cdc52a9a5865
#
_cell.length_a   1.000
_cell.length_b   1.000
_cell.length_c   1.000
_cell.angle_alpha   90.00
_cell.angle_beta   90.00
_cell.angle_gamma   90.00
#
_symmetry.space_group_name_H-M   'P 1'
#
loop_
_entity.id
_entity.type
_entity.pdbx_description
1 polymer ?
#
loop_
_entity_poly.entity_id
_entity_poly.type
_entity_poly.pdbx_seq_one_letter_code
_entity_poly.pdbx_strand_id
1 'polypeptide(L)'
;LKGHDHHHEDEKEGHDHHEDKDKHDDHDKHDEHDEHDEHGEIDPHVWFSLKLMPSAALEIKNKLVQAYPDKKDVFEKNYNAFLEELAKVKEDLDKKMASKTKKAYMIYHPALNYFIKDYNVEEVSVEYEGKEPTAQQIKEIIDEAKEHNITTILVQPQFPKQSIEIIAK
;
A
#
# COMPACT_ATOMS: atom_id res chain seq x y z
N LEU A 1 20.03 -1.77 -17.20
CA LEU A 1 20.95 -2.90 -17.25
C LEU A 1 22.39 -2.41 -17.08
N LYS A 2 22.97 -2.53 -15.89
CA LYS A 2 24.41 -2.61 -15.65
C LYS A 2 24.61 -3.46 -14.39
N GLY A 3 25.18 -4.65 -14.59
CA GLY A 3 25.64 -5.49 -13.51
C GLY A 3 26.95 -4.95 -12.94
N HIS A 4 27.17 -5.17 -11.67
CA HIS A 4 28.46 -5.02 -11.01
C HIS A 4 28.81 -6.32 -10.33
N ASP A 5 29.94 -6.89 -10.78
CA ASP A 5 30.65 -7.99 -10.16
C ASP A 5 31.34 -7.48 -8.88
N HIS A 6 31.23 -8.25 -7.81
CA HIS A 6 32.04 -8.07 -6.61
C HIS A 6 33.03 -9.23 -6.48
N HIS A 7 34.32 -8.90 -6.59
CA HIS A 7 35.43 -9.75 -6.20
C HIS A 7 35.60 -9.73 -4.68
N HIS A 8 35.73 -10.92 -4.11
CA HIS A 8 36.28 -11.16 -2.77
C HIS A 8 37.80 -11.20 -2.85
N GLU A 9 38.47 -10.55 -1.92
CA GLU A 9 39.81 -10.93 -1.49
C GLU A 9 39.88 -10.91 0.03
N ASP A 10 40.27 -12.07 0.57
CA ASP A 10 40.65 -12.31 1.96
C ASP A 10 42.03 -11.74 2.25
N GLU A 11 42.25 -11.12 3.41
CA GLU A 11 43.53 -11.24 4.12
C GLU A 11 43.37 -11.10 5.63
N LYS A 12 44.07 -12.02 6.34
CA LYS A 12 44.17 -12.21 7.77
C LYS A 12 45.32 -11.41 8.36
N GLU A 13 45.31 -11.34 9.67
CA GLU A 13 46.37 -11.16 10.72
C GLU A 13 46.09 -9.91 11.56
N GLY A 14 46.07 -9.82 12.90
CA GLY A 14 46.57 -10.69 13.94
C GLY A 14 47.18 -9.76 15.03
N HIS A 15 46.86 -10.05 16.34
CA HIS A 15 47.54 -9.52 17.55
C HIS A 15 47.29 -8.05 17.94
N ASP A 16 47.19 -7.60 19.20
CA ASP A 16 47.43 -8.17 20.53
C ASP A 16 46.81 -7.24 21.60
N HIS A 17 46.68 -7.75 22.82
CA HIS A 17 46.28 -7.16 24.07
C HIS A 17 46.74 -5.74 24.40
N HIS A 18 45.89 -4.97 25.10
CA HIS A 18 46.22 -4.40 26.42
C HIS A 18 44.96 -3.97 27.18
N GLU A 19 44.88 -4.45 28.44
CA GLU A 19 44.04 -3.92 29.51
C GLU A 19 44.47 -2.49 29.87
N ASP A 20 43.50 -1.62 30.16
CA ASP A 20 43.49 -0.92 31.48
C ASP A 20 42.19 -0.15 31.72
N LYS A 21 41.84 -0.09 32.99
CA LYS A 21 40.72 0.53 33.63
C LYS A 21 40.72 2.05 33.54
N ASP A 22 39.59 2.69 33.52
CA ASP A 22 38.94 3.48 34.56
C ASP A 22 37.89 4.46 34.02
N LYS A 23 36.68 4.34 34.67
CA LYS A 23 35.73 5.38 35.09
C LYS A 23 35.59 6.70 34.30
N HIS A 24 34.38 7.02 33.96
CA HIS A 24 33.46 8.03 34.47
C HIS A 24 32.35 8.38 33.47
N ASP A 25 31.13 8.35 34.01
CA ASP A 25 29.96 9.18 33.77
C ASP A 25 30.10 10.27 32.71
N ASP A 26 29.21 10.27 31.70
CA ASP A 26 28.20 11.31 31.63
C ASP A 26 27.12 10.95 30.58
N HIS A 27 25.88 11.23 30.95
CA HIS A 27 24.72 11.16 30.13
C HIS A 27 24.82 12.18 28.98
N ASP A 28 24.81 11.72 27.74
CA ASP A 28 24.23 12.48 26.65
C ASP A 28 23.28 11.58 25.89
N LYS A 29 22.00 11.81 26.13
CA LYS A 29 20.92 11.37 25.29
C LYS A 29 21.03 12.11 23.96
N HIS A 30 21.68 11.50 22.99
CA HIS A 30 21.41 11.81 21.61
C HIS A 30 20.14 11.01 21.21
N ASP A 31 19.01 11.70 21.30
CA ASP A 31 17.85 11.35 20.49
C ASP A 31 18.29 11.58 19.02
N GLU A 32 18.95 10.61 18.45
CA GLU A 32 19.03 10.48 17.00
C GLU A 32 17.62 10.16 16.52
N HIS A 33 16.86 11.22 16.24
CA HIS A 33 15.75 11.14 15.32
C HIS A 33 16.36 10.75 13.98
N ASP A 34 16.42 9.46 13.72
CA ASP A 34 16.47 8.96 12.36
C ASP A 34 15.22 9.51 11.65
N GLU A 35 15.35 10.69 11.09
CA GLU A 35 14.49 11.13 9.99
C GLU A 35 14.77 10.15 8.85
N HIS A 36 14.11 8.98 8.93
CA HIS A 36 13.90 8.18 7.76
C HIS A 36 13.11 9.08 6.80
N ASP A 37 13.81 9.68 5.86
CA ASP A 37 13.24 10.19 4.63
C ASP A 37 12.46 9.02 4.00
N GLU A 38 11.24 8.83 4.47
CA GLU A 38 10.23 8.07 3.75
C GLU A 38 9.97 8.83 2.44
N HIS A 39 10.84 8.61 1.47
CA HIS A 39 10.44 8.72 0.08
C HIS A 39 9.41 7.61 -0.17
N GLY A 40 8.23 7.79 0.44
CA GLY A 40 7.14 6.85 0.35
C GLY A 40 6.86 6.58 -1.12
N GLU A 41 7.00 5.35 -1.53
CA GLU A 41 6.61 4.92 -2.87
C GLU A 41 5.19 5.45 -3.11
N ILE A 42 5.05 6.18 -4.21
CA ILE A 42 3.72 6.70 -4.59
C ILE A 42 2.85 5.50 -4.90
N ASP A 43 1.79 5.32 -4.11
CA ASP A 43 0.82 4.26 -4.36
C ASP A 43 0.23 4.40 -5.77
N PRO A 44 0.44 3.43 -6.66
CA PRO A 44 -0.03 3.52 -8.04
C PRO A 44 -1.55 3.31 -8.18
N HIS A 45 -2.25 2.82 -7.15
CA HIS A 45 -3.64 2.36 -7.22
C HIS A 45 -4.68 3.50 -7.27
N VAL A 46 -4.35 4.59 -7.98
CA VAL A 46 -5.19 5.81 -8.07
C VAL A 46 -6.59 5.56 -8.62
N TRP A 47 -6.76 4.48 -9.41
CA TRP A 47 -8.05 4.10 -10.01
C TRP A 47 -9.10 3.64 -9.01
N PHE A 48 -8.73 3.39 -7.75
CA PHE A 48 -9.68 3.13 -6.68
C PHE A 48 -10.19 4.40 -5.99
N SER A 49 -9.70 5.59 -6.36
CA SER A 49 -10.28 6.85 -5.90
C SER A 49 -11.30 7.41 -6.89
N LEU A 50 -12.56 7.43 -6.50
CA LEU A 50 -13.60 8.07 -7.29
C LEU A 50 -13.44 9.60 -7.37
N LYS A 51 -12.64 10.19 -6.49
CA LYS A 51 -12.30 11.63 -6.52
C LYS A 51 -11.20 11.95 -7.55
N LEU A 52 -10.21 11.06 -7.70
CA LEU A 52 -9.07 11.27 -8.59
C LEU A 52 -9.34 10.79 -10.03
N MET A 53 -10.23 9.81 -10.21
CA MET A 53 -10.52 9.22 -11.51
C MET A 53 -10.96 10.22 -12.59
N PRO A 54 -11.76 11.27 -12.31
CA PRO A 54 -12.07 12.28 -13.32
C PRO A 54 -10.83 12.96 -13.90
N SER A 55 -9.89 13.33 -13.05
CA SER A 55 -8.63 13.98 -13.47
C SER A 55 -7.74 13.02 -14.26
N ALA A 56 -7.59 11.78 -13.79
CA ALA A 56 -6.82 10.76 -14.50
C ALA A 56 -7.40 10.47 -15.90
N ALA A 57 -8.72 10.31 -15.99
CA ALA A 57 -9.39 10.11 -17.28
C ALA A 57 -9.28 11.33 -18.20
N LEU A 58 -9.28 12.55 -17.64
CA LEU A 58 -9.07 13.78 -18.41
C LEU A 58 -7.68 13.80 -19.07
N GLU A 59 -6.64 13.45 -18.30
CA GLU A 59 -5.28 13.38 -18.83
C GLU A 59 -5.15 12.33 -19.93
N ILE A 60 -5.74 11.16 -19.74
CA ILE A 60 -5.78 10.11 -20.77
C ILE A 60 -6.48 10.64 -22.04
N LYS A 61 -7.66 11.26 -21.89
CA LYS A 61 -8.40 11.85 -23.02
C LYS A 61 -7.56 12.91 -23.72
N ASN A 62 -6.89 13.80 -22.99
CA ASN A 62 -6.06 14.85 -23.59
C ASN A 62 -4.90 14.28 -24.40
N LYS A 63 -4.23 13.24 -23.88
CA LYS A 63 -3.15 12.54 -24.60
C LYS A 63 -3.65 11.82 -25.85
N LEU A 64 -4.83 11.22 -25.78
CA LEU A 64 -5.45 10.58 -26.96
C LEU A 64 -5.83 11.59 -28.03
N VAL A 65 -6.40 12.74 -27.65
CA VAL A 65 -6.70 13.84 -28.60
C VAL A 65 -5.43 14.39 -29.24
N GLN A 66 -4.34 14.52 -28.47
CA GLN A 66 -3.06 14.95 -29.03
C GLN A 66 -2.49 13.96 -30.05
N ALA A 67 -2.60 12.65 -29.76
CA ALA A 67 -2.10 11.59 -30.64
C ALA A 67 -2.99 11.35 -31.89
N TYR A 68 -4.29 11.56 -31.73
CA TYR A 68 -5.30 11.28 -32.78
C TYR A 68 -6.31 12.43 -32.88
N PRO A 69 -5.92 13.60 -33.43
CA PRO A 69 -6.77 14.80 -33.46
C PRO A 69 -8.08 14.62 -34.23
N ASP A 70 -8.07 13.77 -35.25
CA ASP A 70 -9.24 13.40 -36.05
C ASP A 70 -10.33 12.66 -35.29
N LYS A 71 -10.01 12.11 -34.13
CA LYS A 71 -10.94 11.37 -33.23
C LYS A 71 -11.35 12.15 -31.98
N LYS A 72 -11.05 13.44 -31.93
CA LYS A 72 -11.33 14.29 -30.78
C LYS A 72 -12.76 14.14 -30.25
N ASP A 73 -13.76 14.25 -31.14
CA ASP A 73 -15.18 14.20 -30.75
C ASP A 73 -15.56 12.86 -30.14
N VAL A 74 -14.96 11.76 -30.60
CA VAL A 74 -15.18 10.41 -30.04
C VAL A 74 -14.59 10.34 -28.62
N PHE A 75 -13.39 10.84 -28.41
CA PHE A 75 -12.76 10.82 -27.08
C PHE A 75 -13.48 11.73 -26.08
N GLU A 76 -13.93 12.89 -26.51
CA GLU A 76 -14.73 13.79 -25.68
C GLU A 76 -16.07 13.16 -25.28
N LYS A 77 -16.76 12.54 -26.23
CA LYS A 77 -18.01 11.82 -25.95
C LYS A 77 -17.80 10.69 -24.96
N ASN A 78 -16.77 9.87 -25.16
CA ASN A 78 -16.47 8.74 -24.29
C ASN A 78 -16.07 9.21 -22.87
N TYR A 79 -15.29 10.28 -22.77
CA TYR A 79 -14.94 10.89 -21.48
C TYR A 79 -16.18 11.36 -20.72
N ASN A 80 -17.10 12.05 -21.38
CA ASN A 80 -18.33 12.51 -20.73
C ASN A 80 -19.22 11.33 -20.29
N ALA A 81 -19.37 10.28 -21.11
CA ALA A 81 -20.08 9.08 -20.74
C ALA A 81 -19.44 8.37 -19.54
N PHE A 82 -18.11 8.29 -19.50
CA PHE A 82 -17.39 7.75 -18.36
C PHE A 82 -17.66 8.54 -17.06
N LEU A 83 -17.66 9.88 -17.12
CA LEU A 83 -17.97 10.72 -15.98
C LEU A 83 -19.39 10.50 -15.43
N GLU A 84 -20.37 10.31 -16.33
CA GLU A 84 -21.74 10.02 -15.94
C GLU A 84 -21.86 8.67 -15.22
N GLU A 85 -21.18 7.64 -15.73
CA GLU A 85 -21.13 6.33 -15.07
C GLU A 85 -20.42 6.40 -13.73
N LEU A 86 -19.27 7.08 -13.66
CA LEU A 86 -18.52 7.26 -12.44
C LEU A 86 -19.35 7.97 -11.35
N ALA A 87 -20.12 8.98 -11.74
CA ALA A 87 -21.00 9.70 -10.82
C ALA A 87 -22.08 8.78 -10.24
N LYS A 88 -22.67 7.88 -11.04
CA LYS A 88 -23.66 6.89 -10.57
C LYS A 88 -23.04 5.90 -9.58
N VAL A 89 -21.84 5.39 -9.90
CA VAL A 89 -21.09 4.48 -9.01
C VAL A 89 -20.80 5.18 -7.69
N LYS A 90 -20.35 6.44 -7.75
CA LYS A 90 -20.05 7.22 -6.55
C LYS A 90 -21.29 7.43 -5.69
N GLU A 91 -22.43 7.80 -6.28
CA GLU A 91 -23.70 7.98 -5.56
C GLU A 91 -24.16 6.69 -4.86
N ASP A 92 -24.08 5.55 -5.55
CA ASP A 92 -24.44 4.25 -4.99
C ASP A 92 -23.51 3.85 -3.85
N LEU A 93 -22.21 4.08 -4.02
CA LEU A 93 -21.22 3.78 -3.01
C LEU A 93 -21.36 4.69 -1.78
N ASP A 94 -21.59 6.00 -1.98
CA ASP A 94 -21.83 6.95 -0.91
C ASP A 94 -23.03 6.50 -0.04
N LYS A 95 -24.13 6.09 -0.68
CA LYS A 95 -25.32 5.55 0.02
C LYS A 95 -25.01 4.30 0.82
N LYS A 96 -24.28 3.36 0.21
CA LYS A 96 -23.87 2.10 0.86
C LYS A 96 -22.96 2.35 2.04
N MET A 97 -21.97 3.23 1.88
CA MET A 97 -21.01 3.53 2.94
C MET A 97 -21.62 4.34 4.09
N ALA A 98 -22.56 5.23 3.80
CA ALA A 98 -23.27 5.99 4.83
C ALA A 98 -24.09 5.07 5.76
N SER A 99 -24.59 3.94 5.26
CA SER A 99 -25.36 2.98 6.04
C SER A 99 -24.52 1.99 6.85
N LYS A 100 -23.20 1.95 6.66
CA LYS A 100 -22.31 1.01 7.35
C LYS A 100 -21.93 1.49 8.73
N THR A 101 -22.18 0.65 9.73
CA THR A 101 -21.73 0.86 11.12
C THR A 101 -20.32 0.33 11.37
N LYS A 102 -19.93 -0.75 10.68
CA LYS A 102 -18.58 -1.31 10.71
C LYS A 102 -17.86 -0.89 9.44
N LYS A 103 -16.74 -0.21 9.60
CA LYS A 103 -15.92 0.30 8.51
C LYS A 103 -14.50 -0.26 8.62
N ALA A 104 -14.40 -1.56 8.82
CA ALA A 104 -13.12 -2.26 8.85
C ALA A 104 -13.20 -3.54 8.01
N TYR A 105 -12.16 -3.85 7.28
CA TYR A 105 -12.00 -5.07 6.51
C TYR A 105 -10.54 -5.49 6.43
N MET A 106 -10.31 -6.72 6.06
CA MET A 106 -9.00 -7.24 5.74
C MET A 106 -8.87 -7.45 4.24
N ILE A 107 -7.69 -7.23 3.69
CA ILE A 107 -7.39 -7.49 2.29
C ILE A 107 -6.04 -8.19 2.17
N TYR A 108 -5.88 -9.09 1.19
CA TYR A 108 -4.60 -9.72 1.00
C TYR A 108 -3.52 -8.70 0.57
N HIS A 109 -3.68 -8.07 -0.58
CA HIS A 109 -2.78 -7.03 -1.08
C HIS A 109 -3.39 -5.64 -0.92
N PRO A 110 -2.75 -4.69 -0.22
CA PRO A 110 -3.29 -3.37 0.10
C PRO A 110 -3.34 -2.46 -1.13
N ALA A 111 -4.40 -2.58 -1.92
CA ALA A 111 -4.60 -1.79 -3.13
C ALA A 111 -5.66 -0.68 -2.98
N LEU A 112 -6.35 -0.62 -1.84
CA LEU A 112 -7.53 0.26 -1.68
C LEU A 112 -7.24 1.51 -0.85
N ASN A 113 -5.97 1.93 -0.70
CA ASN A 113 -5.56 3.08 0.13
C ASN A 113 -6.30 4.38 -0.20
N TYR A 114 -6.54 4.66 -1.50
CA TYR A 114 -7.31 5.84 -1.90
C TYR A 114 -8.78 5.72 -1.51
N PHE A 115 -9.37 4.53 -1.63
CA PHE A 115 -10.75 4.26 -1.20
C PHE A 115 -10.92 4.41 0.31
N ILE A 116 -10.00 3.86 1.11
CA ILE A 116 -10.08 3.96 2.57
C ILE A 116 -9.97 5.41 3.05
N LYS A 117 -9.14 6.23 2.41
CA LYS A 117 -9.05 7.67 2.69
C LYS A 117 -10.35 8.40 2.33
N ASP A 118 -10.99 8.04 1.21
CA ASP A 118 -12.20 8.68 0.74
C ASP A 118 -13.41 8.39 1.64
N TYR A 119 -13.46 7.21 2.28
CA TYR A 119 -14.61 6.72 3.06
C TYR A 119 -14.34 6.51 4.54
N ASN A 120 -13.15 6.85 5.01
CA ASN A 120 -12.72 6.64 6.40
C ASN A 120 -12.96 5.19 6.85
N VAL A 121 -12.37 4.26 6.14
CA VAL A 121 -12.42 2.83 6.39
C VAL A 121 -11.10 2.36 6.96
N GLU A 122 -11.11 1.40 7.88
CA GLU A 122 -9.91 0.75 8.39
C GLU A 122 -9.59 -0.48 7.53
N GLU A 123 -8.32 -0.64 7.17
CA GLU A 123 -7.84 -1.77 6.39
C GLU A 123 -6.70 -2.47 7.13
N VAL A 124 -6.79 -3.78 7.21
CA VAL A 124 -5.69 -4.64 7.66
C VAL A 124 -5.22 -5.46 6.47
N SER A 125 -3.95 -5.34 6.11
CA SER A 125 -3.36 -6.15 5.04
C SER A 125 -2.84 -7.49 5.54
N VAL A 126 -2.99 -8.53 4.73
CA VAL A 126 -2.49 -9.87 5.07
C VAL A 126 -1.04 -10.04 4.63
N GLU A 127 -0.70 -9.57 3.44
CA GLU A 127 0.69 -9.62 2.99
C GLU A 127 1.57 -8.64 3.77
N TYR A 128 2.83 -9.01 3.91
CA TYR A 128 3.85 -8.16 4.53
C TYR A 128 4.95 -7.86 3.50
N GLU A 129 5.11 -6.59 3.11
CA GLU A 129 6.09 -6.14 2.11
C GLU A 129 6.03 -6.95 0.78
N GLY A 130 4.84 -7.26 0.31
CA GLY A 130 4.65 -8.05 -0.92
C GLY A 130 4.93 -9.55 -0.77
N LYS A 131 5.05 -10.06 0.46
CA LYS A 131 5.35 -11.47 0.75
C LYS A 131 4.24 -12.14 1.55
N GLU A 132 4.19 -13.47 1.47
CA GLU A 132 3.38 -14.29 2.36
C GLU A 132 3.78 -14.06 3.82
N PRO A 133 2.79 -13.90 4.74
CA PRO A 133 3.07 -13.70 6.15
C PRO A 133 3.66 -14.96 6.79
N THR A 134 4.55 -14.78 7.73
CA THR A 134 5.06 -15.85 8.61
C THR A 134 3.97 -16.31 9.59
N ALA A 135 4.17 -17.45 10.24
CA ALA A 135 3.23 -17.96 11.25
C ALA A 135 3.01 -16.97 12.42
N GLN A 136 4.06 -16.22 12.80
CA GLN A 136 3.96 -15.19 13.84
C GLN A 136 3.10 -14.01 13.37
N GLN A 137 3.32 -13.54 12.13
CA GLN A 137 2.53 -12.44 11.54
C GLN A 137 1.07 -12.84 11.32
N ILE A 138 0.79 -14.10 10.93
CA ILE A 138 -0.59 -14.61 10.85
C ILE A 138 -1.30 -14.48 12.21
N LYS A 139 -0.61 -14.80 13.31
CA LYS A 139 -1.19 -14.65 14.65
C LYS A 139 -1.49 -13.19 14.97
N GLU A 140 -0.56 -12.28 14.70
CA GLU A 140 -0.74 -10.83 14.89
C GLU A 140 -1.92 -10.29 14.08
N ILE A 141 -2.03 -10.68 12.81
CA ILE A 141 -3.16 -10.34 11.93
C ILE A 141 -4.50 -10.85 12.49
N ILE A 142 -4.53 -12.07 13.04
CA ILE A 142 -5.74 -12.62 13.67
C ILE A 142 -6.13 -11.82 14.91
N ASP A 143 -5.16 -11.45 15.73
CA ASP A 143 -5.40 -10.68 16.96
C ASP A 143 -5.91 -9.26 16.59
N GLU A 144 -5.32 -8.61 15.60
CA GLU A 144 -5.78 -7.32 15.06
C GLU A 144 -7.19 -7.41 14.46
N ALA A 145 -7.48 -8.48 13.70
CA ALA A 145 -8.82 -8.71 13.16
C ALA A 145 -9.89 -8.81 14.25
N LYS A 146 -9.56 -9.44 15.38
CA LYS A 146 -10.47 -9.56 16.53
C LYS A 146 -10.65 -8.23 17.25
N GLU A 147 -9.58 -7.46 17.45
CA GLU A 147 -9.61 -6.14 18.09
C GLU A 147 -10.52 -5.18 17.31
N HIS A 148 -10.37 -5.13 15.98
CA HIS A 148 -11.17 -4.27 15.10
C HIS A 148 -12.52 -4.90 14.71
N ASN A 149 -12.87 -6.08 15.22
CA ASN A 149 -14.10 -6.83 14.87
C ASN A 149 -14.25 -7.02 13.34
N ILE A 150 -13.18 -7.32 12.65
CA ILE A 150 -13.19 -7.58 11.21
C ILE A 150 -13.84 -8.92 10.95
N THR A 151 -14.82 -8.93 10.04
CA THR A 151 -15.56 -10.15 9.64
C THR A 151 -15.49 -10.40 8.14
N THR A 152 -14.72 -9.60 7.42
CA THR A 152 -14.64 -9.68 5.95
C THR A 152 -13.20 -9.66 5.52
N ILE A 153 -12.81 -10.62 4.69
CA ILE A 153 -11.49 -10.65 4.04
C ILE A 153 -11.71 -10.58 2.54
N LEU A 154 -11.10 -9.61 1.89
CA LEU A 154 -11.08 -9.45 0.44
C LEU A 154 -9.83 -10.13 -0.13
N VAL A 155 -10.05 -11.02 -1.09
CA VAL A 155 -8.97 -11.80 -1.72
C VAL A 155 -9.00 -11.58 -3.22
N GLN A 156 -7.89 -11.09 -3.75
CA GLN A 156 -7.73 -10.96 -5.19
C GLN A 156 -7.37 -12.36 -5.77
N PRO A 157 -7.96 -12.76 -6.92
CA PRO A 157 -7.83 -14.12 -7.46
C PRO A 157 -6.40 -14.58 -7.77
N GLN A 158 -5.49 -13.64 -8.00
CA GLN A 158 -4.10 -13.91 -8.35
C GLN A 158 -3.20 -14.26 -7.17
N PHE A 159 -3.66 -14.06 -5.93
CA PHE A 159 -2.88 -14.32 -4.73
C PHE A 159 -3.19 -15.67 -4.10
N PRO A 160 -2.21 -16.26 -3.37
CA PRO A 160 -2.40 -17.52 -2.67
C PRO A 160 -3.48 -17.41 -1.58
N LYS A 161 -4.23 -18.50 -1.38
CA LYS A 161 -5.32 -18.54 -0.41
C LYS A 161 -4.95 -19.19 0.92
N GLN A 162 -3.76 -19.77 1.03
CA GLN A 162 -3.41 -20.61 2.18
C GLN A 162 -3.39 -19.84 3.51
N SER A 163 -2.74 -18.69 3.57
CA SER A 163 -2.74 -17.81 4.74
C SER A 163 -4.14 -17.29 5.07
N ILE A 164 -4.92 -16.93 4.04
CA ILE A 164 -6.31 -16.48 4.19
C ILE A 164 -7.19 -17.56 4.83
N GLU A 165 -7.07 -18.81 4.40
CA GLU A 165 -7.85 -19.93 4.95
C GLU A 165 -7.49 -20.23 6.41
N ILE A 166 -6.29 -19.91 6.84
CA ILE A 166 -5.89 -20.02 8.25
C ILE A 166 -6.49 -18.89 9.07
N ILE A 167 -6.45 -17.66 8.56
CA ILE A 167 -6.98 -16.46 9.25
C ILE A 167 -8.51 -16.51 9.38
N ALA A 168 -9.20 -17.07 8.39
CA ALA A 168 -10.66 -17.13 8.35
C ALA A 168 -11.30 -18.21 9.25
N LYS A 169 -10.51 -19.04 9.92
CA LYS A 169 -10.98 -20.09 10.86
C LYS A 169 -11.14 -19.55 12.28
#